data_59f773b255f0c247cfc7969a0314f382
#
_entry.id   59f773b255f0c247cfc7969a0314f382
#
_cell.length_a   1.000
_cell.length_b   1.000
_cell.length_c   1.000
_cell.angle_alpha   90.00
_cell.angle_beta   90.00
_cell.angle_gamma   90.00
#
_symmetry.space_group_name_H-M   'P 1'
#
loop_
_entity.id
_entity.type
_entity.pdbx_description
1 polymer ?
#
loop_
_entity_poly.entity_id
_entity_poly.type
_entity_poly.pdbx_seq_one_letter_code
_entity_poly.pdbx_strand_id
1 'polypeptide(L)'
;MSKPVLTKEIAYKAFQDFFNDKPFVLFATGTSCAVEQGFSMGELEADLKEKIPNCNSLNEEQIEEWQTVVHSLESNHDFEAAMGAVKDAQLLELIIKKTAEHVAKVDQRNSLGILNGTKYWTAISIFQRLVDGLPEVDPILHVATPNYDLLAEYAFTRAKILYSTGFCGGLVRKLDWTQAKRQMTYLETVSSGRKMQSITRTKKHICLYKVHGSLNTFRVNEDHIESDAWLWKCPEQYKRVMVTPGVSKHQSLNENRDALLVECDKAIKKHHSFLFLGFGFNDSHLINNAIGEKLRQASPALIITRDSNERIEGLLNASGNTWLICKHQDDNSTRVFNREYKDWLYLPNEELWRFDTFATEIMGN
;
A
#
# COMPACT_ATOMS: atom_id res chain seq x y z
N MET A 1 26.62 -16.34 23.00
CA MET A 1 26.90 -17.19 21.83
C MET A 1 27.06 -16.31 20.61
N SER A 2 28.01 -16.60 19.73
CA SER A 2 28.14 -15.88 18.46
C SER A 2 26.93 -16.22 17.55
N LYS A 3 26.35 -15.21 16.90
CA LYS A 3 25.25 -15.45 15.95
C LYS A 3 25.75 -16.30 14.76
N PRO A 4 24.90 -17.17 14.19
CA PRO A 4 25.25 -17.94 13.00
C PRO A 4 25.44 -17.02 11.78
N VAL A 5 26.16 -17.51 10.78
CA VAL A 5 26.33 -16.85 9.49
C VAL A 5 25.09 -17.13 8.65
N LEU A 6 24.56 -16.09 8.00
CA LEU A 6 23.44 -16.22 7.06
C LEU A 6 23.95 -16.74 5.72
N THR A 7 23.36 -17.84 5.22
CA THR A 7 23.66 -18.38 3.88
C THR A 7 22.45 -18.22 2.95
N LYS A 8 22.67 -18.37 1.65
CA LYS A 8 21.62 -18.32 0.62
C LYS A 8 20.54 -19.38 0.89
N GLU A 9 20.93 -20.59 1.21
CA GLU A 9 20.02 -21.73 1.47
C GLU A 9 19.11 -21.45 2.65
N ILE A 10 19.66 -20.88 3.73
CA ILE A 10 18.89 -20.49 4.93
C ILE A 10 17.90 -19.39 4.57
N ALA A 11 18.33 -18.36 3.84
CA ALA A 11 17.48 -17.24 3.45
C ALA A 11 16.32 -17.70 2.54
N TYR A 12 16.62 -18.46 1.48
CA TYR A 12 15.62 -18.97 0.54
C TYR A 12 14.60 -19.87 1.23
N LYS A 13 15.06 -20.78 2.09
CA LYS A 13 14.17 -21.63 2.87
C LYS A 13 13.25 -20.79 3.77
N ALA A 14 13.80 -19.80 4.47
CA ALA A 14 13.00 -18.92 5.33
C ALA A 14 11.95 -18.12 4.55
N PHE A 15 12.29 -17.66 3.33
CA PHE A 15 11.32 -16.96 2.47
C PHE A 15 10.21 -17.89 1.98
N GLN A 16 10.54 -19.12 1.59
CA GLN A 16 9.54 -20.12 1.21
C GLN A 16 8.66 -20.52 2.40
N ASP A 17 9.24 -20.77 3.55
CA ASP A 17 8.51 -21.11 4.77
C ASP A 17 7.58 -20.00 5.24
N PHE A 18 7.93 -18.73 4.98
CA PHE A 18 7.07 -17.57 5.28
C PHE A 18 5.70 -17.66 4.60
N PHE A 19 5.61 -18.22 3.39
CA PHE A 19 4.37 -18.34 2.63
C PHE A 19 3.57 -19.62 2.94
N ASN A 20 4.00 -20.45 3.90
CA ASN A 20 3.18 -21.55 4.42
C ASN A 20 1.94 -21.01 5.14
N ASP A 21 2.03 -19.79 5.71
CA ASP A 21 0.89 -19.06 6.24
C ASP A 21 0.49 -17.92 5.29
N LYS A 22 -0.81 -17.64 5.25
CA LYS A 22 -1.35 -16.54 4.45
C LYS A 22 -1.02 -15.19 5.12
N PRO A 23 -0.14 -14.33 4.56
CA PRO A 23 0.21 -13.07 5.19
C PRO A 23 -0.88 -12.01 4.99
N PHE A 24 -0.95 -11.04 5.91
CA PHE A 24 -1.51 -9.72 5.61
C PHE A 24 -0.51 -8.95 4.76
N VAL A 25 -0.94 -8.39 3.62
CA VAL A 25 -0.05 -7.67 2.72
C VAL A 25 -0.24 -6.16 2.88
N LEU A 26 0.85 -5.43 3.00
CA LEU A 26 0.86 -3.97 2.90
C LEU A 26 1.82 -3.57 1.78
N PHE A 27 1.30 -2.90 0.75
CA PHE A 27 2.14 -2.34 -0.30
C PHE A 27 2.03 -0.82 -0.33
N ALA A 28 3.12 -0.14 -0.72
CA ALA A 28 3.17 1.31 -0.72
C ALA A 28 3.85 1.87 -1.97
N THR A 29 4.19 3.15 -1.93
CA THR A 29 4.68 3.97 -3.05
C THR A 29 5.83 3.32 -3.83
N GLY A 30 6.69 2.50 -3.18
CA GLY A 30 7.74 1.77 -3.88
C GLY A 30 7.23 0.85 -4.99
N THR A 31 6.00 0.30 -4.88
CA THR A 31 5.39 -0.50 -5.95
C THR A 31 4.96 0.34 -7.15
N SER A 32 4.54 1.58 -6.92
CA SER A 32 4.16 2.53 -7.97
C SER A 32 5.39 3.16 -8.63
N CYS A 33 6.43 3.49 -7.83
CA CYS A 33 7.73 3.96 -8.34
C CYS A 33 8.43 2.92 -9.22
N ALA A 34 8.18 1.63 -9.01
CA ALA A 34 8.68 0.57 -9.89
C ALA A 34 8.08 0.64 -11.32
N VAL A 35 6.92 1.27 -11.50
CA VAL A 35 6.30 1.55 -12.81
C VAL A 35 6.81 2.87 -13.36
N GLU A 36 6.79 3.92 -12.55
CA GLU A 36 7.19 5.28 -12.94
C GLU A 36 7.60 6.11 -11.74
N GLN A 37 8.78 6.75 -11.81
CA GLN A 37 9.31 7.58 -10.72
C GLN A 37 8.44 8.80 -10.40
N GLY A 38 7.57 9.24 -11.30
CA GLY A 38 6.61 10.31 -11.06
C GLY A 38 5.68 10.09 -9.84
N PHE A 39 5.60 8.87 -9.30
CA PHE A 39 4.90 8.57 -8.04
C PHE A 39 5.77 8.79 -6.80
N SER A 40 7.05 9.11 -6.94
CA SER A 40 7.95 9.29 -5.80
C SER A 40 7.60 10.56 -5.02
N MET A 41 7.94 10.55 -3.73
CA MET A 41 7.74 11.74 -2.88
C MET A 41 8.58 12.94 -3.37
N GLY A 42 9.78 12.69 -3.94
CA GLY A 42 10.62 13.76 -4.50
C GLY A 42 10.00 14.45 -5.72
N GLU A 43 9.37 13.69 -6.63
CA GLU A 43 8.64 14.27 -7.77
C GLU A 43 7.39 15.03 -7.34
N LEU A 44 6.66 14.52 -6.34
CA LEU A 44 5.54 15.23 -5.74
C LEU A 44 6.00 16.53 -5.08
N GLU A 45 7.07 16.49 -4.31
CA GLU A 45 7.65 17.66 -3.65
C GLU A 45 8.06 18.73 -4.67
N ALA A 46 8.75 18.34 -5.74
CA ALA A 46 9.14 19.24 -6.81
C ALA A 46 7.92 19.91 -7.47
N ASP A 47 6.88 19.13 -7.77
CA ASP A 47 5.63 19.64 -8.37
C ASP A 47 4.89 20.61 -7.43
N LEU A 48 4.85 20.31 -6.13
CA LEU A 48 4.23 21.20 -5.13
C LEU A 48 5.02 22.50 -4.93
N LYS A 49 6.36 22.43 -4.85
CA LYS A 49 7.24 23.61 -4.77
C LYS A 49 7.05 24.57 -5.95
N GLU A 50 6.80 24.02 -7.15
CA GLU A 50 6.50 24.82 -8.34
C GLU A 50 5.09 25.40 -8.31
N LYS A 51 4.09 24.59 -7.96
CA LYS A 51 2.67 24.98 -8.18
C LYS A 51 2.06 25.80 -7.07
N ILE A 52 2.42 25.55 -5.80
CA ILE A 52 1.78 26.22 -4.67
C ILE A 52 2.03 27.74 -4.70
N PRO A 53 3.27 28.25 -4.88
CA PRO A 53 3.52 29.68 -4.92
C PRO A 53 2.84 30.41 -6.10
N ASN A 54 2.54 29.68 -7.18
CA ASN A 54 1.91 30.22 -8.38
C ASN A 54 0.37 30.26 -8.30
N CYS A 55 -0.22 29.90 -7.16
CA CYS A 55 -1.66 29.97 -6.96
C CYS A 55 -2.08 31.36 -6.50
N ASN A 56 -2.83 32.10 -7.34
CA ASN A 56 -3.33 33.45 -7.04
C ASN A 56 -4.34 33.52 -5.87
N SER A 57 -4.71 32.37 -5.28
CA SER A 57 -5.68 32.28 -4.19
C SER A 57 -5.04 32.34 -2.80
N LEU A 58 -3.73 32.38 -2.69
CA LEU A 58 -3.01 32.43 -1.41
C LEU A 58 -2.78 33.87 -0.97
N ASN A 59 -2.95 34.13 0.33
CA ASN A 59 -2.53 35.35 0.99
C ASN A 59 -1.07 35.27 1.46
N GLU A 60 -0.54 36.38 1.99
CA GLU A 60 0.86 36.48 2.43
C GLU A 60 1.18 35.49 3.57
N GLU A 61 0.28 35.32 4.56
CA GLU A 61 0.46 34.40 5.67
C GLU A 61 0.54 32.93 5.22
N GLN A 62 -0.30 32.53 4.26
CA GLN A 62 -0.28 31.19 3.66
C GLN A 62 1.00 30.93 2.85
N ILE A 63 1.52 31.95 2.19
CA ILE A 63 2.78 31.88 1.44
C ILE A 63 3.95 31.69 2.43
N GLU A 64 3.98 32.46 3.53
CA GLU A 64 5.00 32.30 4.58
C GLU A 64 4.96 30.91 5.24
N GLU A 65 3.74 30.42 5.52
CA GLU A 65 3.56 29.06 6.04
C GLU A 65 4.09 28.01 5.05
N TRP A 66 3.79 28.14 3.76
CA TRP A 66 4.34 27.27 2.73
C TRP A 66 5.86 27.35 2.62
N GLN A 67 6.46 28.55 2.74
CA GLN A 67 7.93 28.70 2.75
C GLN A 67 8.56 27.96 3.94
N THR A 68 7.89 27.94 5.10
CA THR A 68 8.34 27.15 6.26
C THR A 68 8.38 25.66 5.94
N VAL A 69 7.38 25.14 5.23
CA VAL A 69 7.36 23.75 4.75
C VAL A 69 8.52 23.49 3.79
N VAL A 70 8.73 24.38 2.80
CA VAL A 70 9.83 24.25 1.84
C VAL A 70 11.19 24.24 2.54
N HIS A 71 11.42 25.15 3.49
CA HIS A 71 12.65 25.19 4.26
C HIS A 71 12.88 23.90 5.09
N SER A 72 11.82 23.35 5.68
CA SER A 72 11.87 22.07 6.38
C SER A 72 12.28 20.93 5.45
N LEU A 73 11.72 20.86 4.25
CA LEU A 73 12.07 19.86 3.23
C LEU A 73 13.54 19.98 2.80
N GLU A 74 14.04 21.19 2.62
CA GLU A 74 15.46 21.46 2.25
C GLU A 74 16.44 21.10 3.37
N SER A 75 15.95 21.11 4.62
CA SER A 75 16.75 20.73 5.81
C SER A 75 16.76 19.21 6.08
N ASN A 76 16.45 18.38 5.08
CA ASN A 76 16.41 16.91 5.16
C ASN A 76 15.30 16.33 6.08
N HIS A 77 14.25 17.08 6.37
CA HIS A 77 13.07 16.49 7.00
C HIS A 77 12.29 15.67 5.97
N ASP A 78 11.70 14.56 6.41
CA ASP A 78 10.82 13.82 5.54
C ASP A 78 9.54 14.65 5.22
N PHE A 79 8.91 14.34 4.10
CA PHE A 79 7.72 15.06 3.63
C PHE A 79 6.60 15.08 4.68
N GLU A 80 6.42 14.01 5.44
CA GLU A 80 5.40 13.91 6.49
C GLU A 80 5.69 14.88 7.64
N ALA A 81 6.95 14.94 8.09
CA ALA A 81 7.37 15.87 9.14
C ALA A 81 7.25 17.33 8.70
N ALA A 82 7.68 17.66 7.46
CA ALA A 82 7.58 19.00 6.92
C ALA A 82 6.13 19.48 6.80
N MET A 83 5.24 18.61 6.32
CA MET A 83 3.80 18.91 6.24
C MET A 83 3.13 19.11 7.60
N GLY A 84 3.74 18.65 8.70
CA GLY A 84 3.27 18.92 10.06
C GLY A 84 3.26 20.41 10.44
N ALA A 85 3.97 21.26 9.70
CA ALA A 85 3.98 22.70 9.89
C ALA A 85 2.70 23.40 9.36
N VAL A 86 1.95 22.77 8.46
CA VAL A 86 0.74 23.37 7.84
C VAL A 86 -0.41 23.39 8.84
N LYS A 87 -0.88 24.59 9.15
CA LYS A 87 -1.99 24.86 10.08
C LYS A 87 -3.21 25.47 9.38
N ASP A 88 -2.96 26.27 8.31
CA ASP A 88 -4.02 26.91 7.57
C ASP A 88 -4.82 25.88 6.76
N ALA A 89 -6.16 25.89 6.95
CA ALA A 89 -7.05 24.91 6.34
C ALA A 89 -7.18 25.09 4.81
N GLN A 90 -7.08 26.32 4.30
CA GLN A 90 -7.19 26.60 2.86
C GLN A 90 -5.90 26.20 2.15
N LEU A 91 -4.73 26.48 2.76
CA LEU A 91 -3.43 26.02 2.25
C LEU A 91 -3.40 24.50 2.21
N LEU A 92 -3.86 23.83 3.26
CA LEU A 92 -3.93 22.37 3.31
C LEU A 92 -4.86 21.83 2.20
N GLU A 93 -6.05 22.40 2.02
CA GLU A 93 -6.97 21.98 0.95
C GLU A 93 -6.35 22.16 -0.45
N LEU A 94 -5.59 23.25 -0.65
CA LEU A 94 -4.83 23.46 -1.87
C LEU A 94 -3.74 22.41 -2.08
N ILE A 95 -2.98 22.07 -1.04
CA ILE A 95 -1.95 21.05 -1.11
C ILE A 95 -2.57 19.68 -1.44
N ILE A 96 -3.67 19.29 -0.79
CA ILE A 96 -4.43 18.07 -1.11
C ILE A 96 -4.85 18.07 -2.57
N LYS A 97 -5.41 19.17 -3.04
CA LYS A 97 -5.83 19.31 -4.44
C LYS A 97 -4.66 19.16 -5.41
N LYS A 98 -3.54 19.82 -5.16
CA LYS A 98 -2.34 19.75 -6.01
C LYS A 98 -1.70 18.36 -5.98
N THR A 99 -1.64 17.72 -4.82
CA THR A 99 -1.22 16.31 -4.68
C THR A 99 -2.11 15.40 -5.52
N ALA A 100 -3.44 15.55 -5.43
CA ALA A 100 -4.38 14.77 -6.23
C ALA A 100 -4.22 15.00 -7.74
N GLU A 101 -4.01 16.25 -8.17
CA GLU A 101 -3.76 16.60 -9.57
C GLU A 101 -2.47 15.96 -10.09
N HIS A 102 -1.39 15.98 -9.29
CA HIS A 102 -0.12 15.34 -9.62
C HIS A 102 -0.29 13.84 -9.79
N VAL A 103 -0.80 13.15 -8.77
CA VAL A 103 -0.97 11.70 -8.78
C VAL A 103 -1.93 11.27 -9.91
N ALA A 104 -3.04 12.02 -10.13
CA ALA A 104 -3.99 11.73 -11.21
C ALA A 104 -3.35 11.82 -12.59
N LYS A 105 -2.47 12.80 -12.82
CA LYS A 105 -1.73 12.96 -14.08
C LYS A 105 -0.80 11.77 -14.33
N VAL A 106 -0.08 11.31 -13.30
CA VAL A 106 0.83 10.15 -13.41
C VAL A 106 0.04 8.86 -13.57
N ASP A 107 -1.03 8.67 -12.82
CA ASP A 107 -1.95 7.53 -12.92
C ASP A 107 -2.54 7.40 -14.33
N GLN A 108 -3.10 8.50 -14.86
CA GLN A 108 -3.74 8.54 -16.18
C GLN A 108 -2.81 8.07 -17.31
N ARG A 109 -1.55 8.54 -17.32
CA ARG A 109 -0.59 8.16 -18.38
C ARG A 109 -0.09 6.72 -18.27
N ASN A 110 -0.32 6.04 -17.14
CA ASN A 110 0.07 4.66 -16.93
C ASN A 110 -1.09 3.66 -17.06
N SER A 111 -2.32 4.09 -16.78
CA SER A 111 -3.52 3.26 -16.69
C SER A 111 -3.75 2.36 -17.89
N LEU A 112 -3.79 2.96 -19.11
CA LEU A 112 -4.02 2.22 -20.34
C LEU A 112 -2.87 1.23 -20.63
N GLY A 113 -1.63 1.63 -20.35
CA GLY A 113 -0.45 0.76 -20.54
C GLY A 113 -0.52 -0.50 -19.67
N ILE A 114 -0.96 -0.37 -18.41
CA ILE A 114 -1.12 -1.52 -17.52
C ILE A 114 -2.32 -2.39 -17.95
N LEU A 115 -3.47 -1.77 -18.26
CA LEU A 115 -4.67 -2.50 -18.67
C LEU A 115 -4.46 -3.31 -19.96
N ASN A 116 -3.73 -2.78 -20.95
CA ASN A 116 -3.45 -3.50 -22.19
C ASN A 116 -2.13 -4.32 -22.18
N GLY A 117 -1.32 -4.17 -21.11
CA GLY A 117 -0.09 -4.93 -20.89
C GLY A 117 1.16 -4.44 -21.63
N THR A 118 1.16 -3.20 -22.09
CA THR A 118 2.38 -2.55 -22.60
C THR A 118 3.25 -1.96 -21.48
N LYS A 119 2.66 -1.76 -20.29
CA LYS A 119 3.37 -1.48 -19.04
C LYS A 119 3.04 -2.54 -17.99
N TYR A 120 3.94 -2.74 -17.04
CA TYR A 120 3.83 -3.81 -16.06
C TYR A 120 4.00 -3.28 -14.63
N TRP A 121 3.00 -3.55 -13.78
CA TRP A 121 3.11 -3.34 -12.34
C TRP A 121 3.69 -4.62 -11.74
N THR A 122 5.00 -4.65 -11.48
CA THR A 122 5.77 -5.87 -11.20
C THR A 122 5.29 -6.63 -9.96
N ALA A 123 4.71 -5.93 -8.97
CA ALA A 123 4.16 -6.57 -7.78
C ALA A 123 3.00 -7.54 -8.08
N ILE A 124 2.34 -7.44 -9.27
CA ILE A 124 1.25 -8.36 -9.64
C ILE A 124 1.66 -9.82 -9.59
N SER A 125 2.93 -10.14 -9.89
CA SER A 125 3.44 -11.50 -9.87
C SER A 125 3.34 -12.14 -8.48
N ILE A 126 3.61 -11.38 -7.41
CA ILE A 126 3.43 -11.83 -6.03
C ILE A 126 1.94 -12.03 -5.73
N PHE A 127 1.08 -11.06 -6.10
CA PHE A 127 -0.36 -11.15 -5.83
C PHE A 127 -1.01 -12.33 -6.53
N GLN A 128 -0.61 -12.65 -7.77
CA GLN A 128 -1.09 -13.83 -8.49
C GLN A 128 -0.79 -15.11 -7.70
N ARG A 129 0.48 -15.31 -7.27
CA ARG A 129 0.86 -16.47 -6.47
C ARG A 129 0.07 -16.58 -5.16
N LEU A 130 -0.07 -15.45 -4.44
CA LEU A 130 -0.81 -15.42 -3.18
C LEU A 130 -2.30 -15.76 -3.39
N VAL A 131 -2.94 -15.23 -4.44
CA VAL A 131 -4.36 -15.51 -4.73
C VAL A 131 -4.56 -16.94 -5.21
N ASP A 132 -3.67 -17.47 -6.07
CA ASP A 132 -3.75 -18.84 -6.55
C ASP A 132 -3.59 -19.84 -5.38
N GLY A 133 -2.69 -19.54 -4.43
CA GLY A 133 -2.46 -20.33 -3.21
C GLY A 133 -3.54 -20.23 -2.13
N LEU A 134 -4.56 -19.35 -2.28
CA LEU A 134 -5.58 -19.20 -1.24
C LEU A 134 -6.38 -20.50 -1.02
N PRO A 135 -6.61 -20.88 0.26
CA PRO A 135 -7.40 -22.04 0.58
C PRO A 135 -8.89 -21.79 0.31
N GLU A 136 -9.64 -22.84 -0.01
CA GLU A 136 -11.09 -22.74 -0.26
C GLU A 136 -11.91 -22.32 0.96
N VAL A 137 -11.43 -22.64 2.17
CA VAL A 137 -12.14 -22.32 3.43
C VAL A 137 -12.08 -20.85 3.76
N ASP A 138 -10.94 -20.18 3.45
CA ASP A 138 -10.74 -18.75 3.67
C ASP A 138 -10.06 -18.11 2.45
N PRO A 139 -10.79 -17.96 1.33
CA PRO A 139 -10.26 -17.56 0.04
C PRO A 139 -10.08 -16.05 -0.11
N ILE A 140 -9.75 -15.35 0.97
CA ILE A 140 -9.61 -13.89 1.00
C ILE A 140 -8.16 -13.52 1.31
N LEU A 141 -7.52 -12.77 0.41
CA LEU A 141 -6.26 -12.11 0.69
C LEU A 141 -6.53 -10.68 1.18
N HIS A 142 -6.13 -10.38 2.40
CA HIS A 142 -6.28 -9.03 2.96
C HIS A 142 -5.05 -8.17 2.63
N VAL A 143 -5.30 -7.03 2.01
CA VAL A 143 -4.27 -6.13 1.46
C VAL A 143 -4.57 -4.70 1.84
N ALA A 144 -3.61 -3.99 2.41
CA ALA A 144 -3.71 -2.56 2.69
C ALA A 144 -2.72 -1.76 1.83
N THR A 145 -3.10 -0.54 1.50
CA THR A 145 -2.21 0.40 0.83
C THR A 145 -2.52 1.86 1.20
N PRO A 146 -1.50 2.68 1.48
CA PRO A 146 -1.65 4.13 1.58
C PRO A 146 -1.65 4.82 0.22
N ASN A 147 -1.38 4.11 -0.89
CA ASN A 147 -1.27 4.69 -2.22
C ASN A 147 -2.62 5.21 -2.71
N TYR A 148 -2.61 6.40 -3.30
CA TYR A 148 -3.80 7.02 -3.89
C TYR A 148 -4.07 6.55 -5.32
N ASP A 149 -3.02 6.13 -6.05
CA ASP A 149 -3.11 5.64 -7.43
C ASP A 149 -3.92 4.32 -7.52
N LEU A 150 -4.30 3.95 -8.74
CA LEU A 150 -5.05 2.73 -9.04
C LEU A 150 -4.22 1.69 -9.82
N LEU A 151 -2.89 1.77 -9.78
CA LEU A 151 -2.04 0.86 -10.55
C LEU A 151 -2.27 -0.62 -10.20
N ALA A 152 -2.48 -0.90 -8.91
CA ALA A 152 -2.80 -2.24 -8.43
C ALA A 152 -4.14 -2.72 -8.99
N GLU A 153 -5.18 -1.87 -8.94
CA GLU A 153 -6.53 -2.18 -9.42
C GLU A 153 -6.53 -2.45 -10.94
N TYR A 154 -5.76 -1.67 -11.73
CA TYR A 154 -5.57 -1.96 -13.16
C TYR A 154 -4.88 -3.29 -13.39
N ALA A 155 -3.83 -3.59 -12.62
CA ALA A 155 -3.09 -4.84 -12.71
C ALA A 155 -3.96 -6.05 -12.30
N PHE A 156 -4.74 -5.94 -11.22
CA PHE A 156 -5.69 -6.98 -10.80
C PHE A 156 -6.75 -7.22 -11.86
N THR A 157 -7.32 -6.16 -12.45
CA THR A 157 -8.30 -6.24 -13.53
C THR A 157 -7.73 -7.00 -14.73
N ARG A 158 -6.52 -6.64 -15.18
CA ARG A 158 -5.85 -7.33 -16.28
C ARG A 158 -5.57 -8.80 -15.97
N ALA A 159 -5.11 -9.10 -14.76
CA ALA A 159 -4.83 -10.46 -14.30
C ALA A 159 -6.09 -11.27 -13.98
N LYS A 160 -7.28 -10.68 -14.11
CA LYS A 160 -8.59 -11.28 -13.76
C LYS A 160 -8.67 -11.68 -12.30
N ILE A 161 -7.94 -11.01 -11.42
CA ILE A 161 -8.03 -11.17 -9.97
C ILE A 161 -9.21 -10.34 -9.49
N LEU A 162 -10.17 -11.00 -8.83
CA LEU A 162 -11.28 -10.30 -8.19
C LEU A 162 -10.77 -9.52 -6.97
N TYR A 163 -11.28 -8.31 -6.79
CA TYR A 163 -10.99 -7.52 -5.59
C TYR A 163 -12.22 -6.74 -5.13
N SER A 164 -12.22 -6.34 -3.86
CA SER A 164 -13.24 -5.51 -3.24
C SER A 164 -12.58 -4.43 -2.39
N THR A 165 -12.99 -3.19 -2.58
CA THR A 165 -12.56 -2.03 -1.76
C THR A 165 -13.57 -1.70 -0.65
N GLY A 166 -14.63 -2.51 -0.53
CA GLY A 166 -15.74 -2.23 0.39
C GLY A 166 -16.84 -1.36 -0.21
N PHE A 167 -16.64 -0.81 -1.40
CA PHE A 167 -17.62 0.02 -2.09
C PHE A 167 -18.49 -0.81 -3.03
N CYS A 168 -19.80 -0.57 -2.99
CA CYS A 168 -20.81 -1.30 -3.73
C CYS A 168 -21.74 -0.38 -4.50
N GLY A 169 -22.14 -0.78 -5.69
CA GLY A 169 -23.06 -0.02 -6.54
C GLY A 169 -22.69 -0.08 -8.02
N GLY A 170 -23.14 0.92 -8.77
CA GLY A 170 -22.87 1.08 -10.20
C GLY A 170 -21.71 2.04 -10.46
N LEU A 171 -21.96 3.10 -11.28
CA LEU A 171 -20.96 4.14 -11.59
C LEU A 171 -20.54 4.94 -10.37
N VAL A 172 -21.45 5.12 -9.43
CA VAL A 172 -21.19 5.68 -8.10
C VAL A 172 -21.46 4.57 -7.10
N ARG A 173 -20.43 4.18 -6.35
CA ARG A 173 -20.47 3.12 -5.35
C ARG A 173 -20.45 3.73 -3.96
N LYS A 174 -21.22 3.17 -3.03
CA LYS A 174 -21.20 3.56 -1.62
C LYS A 174 -20.43 2.56 -0.79
N LEU A 175 -19.78 3.02 0.29
CA LEU A 175 -19.09 2.16 1.23
C LEU A 175 -20.11 1.32 2.03
N ASP A 176 -20.12 0.02 1.79
CA ASP A 176 -20.90 -0.97 2.54
C ASP A 176 -20.18 -2.32 2.55
N TRP A 177 -19.40 -2.54 3.59
CA TRP A 177 -18.63 -3.77 3.76
C TRP A 177 -19.51 -5.03 3.84
N THR A 178 -20.74 -4.92 4.34
CA THR A 178 -21.66 -6.06 4.42
C THR A 178 -22.11 -6.47 3.03
N GLN A 179 -22.51 -5.51 2.21
CA GLN A 179 -22.91 -5.77 0.84
C GLN A 179 -21.70 -6.20 -0.02
N ALA A 180 -20.55 -5.58 0.16
CA ALA A 180 -19.31 -5.95 -0.54
C ALA A 180 -18.94 -7.42 -0.30
N LYS A 181 -18.98 -7.88 0.94
CA LYS A 181 -18.77 -9.29 1.29
C LYS A 181 -19.79 -10.22 0.62
N ARG A 182 -21.06 -9.83 0.58
CA ARG A 182 -22.13 -10.61 -0.10
C ARG A 182 -21.88 -10.72 -1.61
N GLN A 183 -21.42 -9.68 -2.28
CA GLN A 183 -21.10 -9.70 -3.72
C GLN A 183 -19.96 -10.68 -4.06
N MET A 184 -19.09 -10.97 -3.10
CA MET A 184 -18.00 -11.94 -3.23
C MET A 184 -18.44 -13.38 -2.89
N THR A 185 -19.72 -13.65 -2.75
CA THR A 185 -20.25 -15.00 -2.53
C THR A 185 -21.00 -15.54 -3.74
N TYR A 186 -21.17 -16.87 -3.77
CA TYR A 186 -22.02 -17.57 -4.73
C TYR A 186 -22.65 -18.79 -4.06
N LEU A 187 -23.75 -19.28 -4.65
CA LEU A 187 -24.39 -20.51 -4.21
C LEU A 187 -23.84 -21.69 -5.00
N GLU A 188 -23.38 -22.70 -4.29
CA GLU A 188 -22.98 -23.99 -4.85
C GLU A 188 -23.97 -25.05 -4.43
N THR A 189 -24.42 -25.86 -5.40
CA THR A 189 -25.30 -27.01 -5.11
C THR A 189 -24.44 -28.26 -4.95
N VAL A 190 -24.45 -28.83 -3.78
CA VAL A 190 -23.67 -30.05 -3.45
C VAL A 190 -24.63 -31.22 -3.20
N SER A 191 -24.22 -32.43 -3.59
CA SER A 191 -24.95 -33.64 -3.27
C SER A 191 -24.50 -34.17 -1.91
N SER A 192 -25.42 -34.32 -0.98
CA SER A 192 -25.20 -34.95 0.31
C SER A 192 -26.06 -36.21 0.40
N GLY A 193 -25.52 -37.34 -0.07
CA GLY A 193 -26.25 -38.58 -0.22
C GLY A 193 -27.38 -38.47 -1.27
N ARG A 194 -28.64 -38.65 -0.85
CA ARG A 194 -29.82 -38.53 -1.74
C ARG A 194 -30.42 -37.13 -1.78
N LYS A 195 -29.84 -36.15 -1.07
CA LYS A 195 -30.38 -34.78 -1.01
C LYS A 195 -29.42 -33.81 -1.69
N MET A 196 -29.99 -32.87 -2.43
CA MET A 196 -29.28 -31.69 -2.94
C MET A 196 -29.37 -30.60 -1.89
N GLN A 197 -28.24 -29.97 -1.58
CA GLN A 197 -28.14 -28.87 -0.61
C GLN A 197 -27.36 -27.69 -1.24
N SER A 198 -27.90 -26.49 -1.12
CA SER A 198 -27.19 -25.27 -1.52
C SER A 198 -26.37 -24.76 -0.35
N ILE A 199 -25.09 -24.54 -0.62
CA ILE A 199 -24.14 -23.93 0.33
C ILE A 199 -23.64 -22.61 -0.24
N THR A 200 -23.42 -21.63 0.63
CA THR A 200 -22.80 -20.36 0.23
C THR A 200 -21.29 -20.49 0.28
N ARG A 201 -20.64 -20.19 -0.83
CA ARG A 201 -19.18 -20.15 -0.96
C ARG A 201 -18.69 -18.73 -1.17
N THR A 202 -17.49 -18.43 -0.73
CA THR A 202 -16.78 -17.18 -1.02
C THR A 202 -15.86 -17.40 -2.23
N LYS A 203 -15.86 -16.46 -3.16
CA LYS A 203 -14.93 -16.45 -4.31
C LYS A 203 -13.52 -16.11 -3.82
N LYS A 204 -12.48 -16.66 -4.46
CA LYS A 204 -11.11 -16.19 -4.26
C LYS A 204 -11.01 -14.73 -4.66
N HIS A 205 -10.59 -13.85 -3.75
CA HIS A 205 -10.48 -12.42 -4.03
C HIS A 205 -9.52 -11.70 -3.08
N ILE A 206 -9.13 -10.49 -3.48
CA ILE A 206 -8.42 -9.53 -2.64
C ILE A 206 -9.43 -8.62 -1.96
N CYS A 207 -9.31 -8.48 -0.63
CA CYS A 207 -9.95 -7.40 0.13
C CYS A 207 -8.94 -6.26 0.25
N LEU A 208 -9.12 -5.20 -0.55
CA LEU A 208 -8.18 -4.09 -0.69
C LEU A 208 -8.62 -2.90 0.18
N TYR A 209 -7.81 -2.54 1.15
CA TYR A 209 -8.04 -1.41 2.06
C TYR A 209 -7.20 -0.20 1.61
N LYS A 210 -7.85 0.81 1.02
CA LYS A 210 -7.23 2.10 0.66
C LYS A 210 -7.24 3.00 1.89
N VAL A 211 -6.27 2.77 2.80
CA VAL A 211 -6.27 3.32 4.17
C VAL A 211 -6.13 4.85 4.23
N HIS A 212 -5.66 5.49 3.18
CA HIS A 212 -5.57 6.95 3.04
C HIS A 212 -6.55 7.52 2.01
N GLY A 213 -7.56 6.73 1.60
CA GLY A 213 -8.40 7.09 0.48
C GLY A 213 -7.73 6.84 -0.86
N SER A 214 -8.27 7.40 -1.93
CA SER A 214 -7.85 7.12 -3.30
C SER A 214 -8.26 8.23 -4.25
N LEU A 215 -7.68 8.25 -5.46
CA LEU A 215 -8.07 9.18 -6.53
C LEU A 215 -9.56 9.10 -6.89
N ASN A 216 -10.20 7.96 -6.70
CA ASN A 216 -11.61 7.73 -6.99
C ASN A 216 -12.53 7.72 -5.76
N THR A 217 -12.00 8.03 -4.56
CA THR A 217 -12.77 8.11 -3.33
C THR A 217 -13.17 9.56 -3.03
N PHE A 218 -14.45 9.78 -2.77
CA PHE A 218 -15.03 11.12 -2.53
C PHE A 218 -15.91 11.09 -1.30
N ARG A 219 -16.08 12.26 -0.66
CA ARG A 219 -17.07 12.49 0.38
C ARG A 219 -18.22 13.31 -0.18
N VAL A 220 -19.42 12.80 0.01
CA VAL A 220 -20.67 13.47 -0.37
C VAL A 220 -21.59 13.46 0.84
N ASN A 221 -21.78 14.63 1.44
CA ASN A 221 -22.40 14.77 2.77
C ASN A 221 -21.63 13.88 3.80
N GLU A 222 -22.32 12.93 4.45
CA GLU A 222 -21.73 11.98 5.40
C GLU A 222 -21.30 10.65 4.74
N ASP A 223 -21.58 10.45 3.45
CA ASP A 223 -21.31 9.21 2.74
C ASP A 223 -19.89 9.23 2.10
N HIS A 224 -19.16 8.12 2.23
CA HIS A 224 -18.01 7.84 1.40
C HIS A 224 -18.46 7.10 0.15
N ILE A 225 -18.04 7.63 -1.01
CA ILE A 225 -18.36 7.04 -2.30
C ILE A 225 -17.10 6.84 -3.15
N GLU A 226 -17.14 5.90 -4.08
CA GLU A 226 -16.17 5.74 -5.15
C GLU A 226 -16.81 5.99 -6.51
N SER A 227 -16.07 6.65 -7.42
CA SER A 227 -16.47 6.79 -8.81
C SER A 227 -15.23 6.85 -9.72
N ASP A 228 -15.11 5.89 -10.63
CA ASP A 228 -14.02 5.88 -11.61
C ASP A 228 -14.25 6.92 -12.72
N ALA A 229 -15.48 7.40 -12.90
CA ALA A 229 -15.80 8.48 -13.85
C ALA A 229 -15.13 9.81 -13.46
N TRP A 230 -14.79 9.99 -12.18
CA TRP A 230 -14.17 11.23 -11.66
C TRP A 230 -12.70 11.05 -11.27
N LEU A 231 -12.13 9.92 -11.63
CA LEU A 231 -10.78 9.50 -11.26
C LEU A 231 -9.72 10.57 -11.52
N TRP A 232 -9.67 11.12 -12.73
CA TRP A 232 -8.66 12.10 -13.10
C TRP A 232 -9.15 13.55 -13.04
N LYS A 233 -10.46 13.78 -13.04
CA LYS A 233 -11.07 15.10 -12.92
C LYS A 233 -12.19 15.09 -11.89
N CYS A 234 -11.88 15.60 -10.70
CA CYS A 234 -12.86 15.73 -9.62
C CYS A 234 -13.87 16.84 -9.97
N PRO A 235 -15.19 16.59 -9.90
CA PRO A 235 -16.19 17.63 -9.98
C PRO A 235 -16.05 18.62 -8.80
N GLU A 236 -16.29 19.93 -9.05
CA GLU A 236 -16.04 20.99 -8.05
C GLU A 236 -16.87 20.82 -6.76
N GLN A 237 -18.08 20.26 -6.88
CA GLN A 237 -18.97 20.03 -5.73
C GLN A 237 -18.56 18.87 -4.81
N TYR A 238 -17.56 18.07 -5.19
CA TYR A 238 -17.11 16.91 -4.41
C TYR A 238 -15.69 17.11 -3.88
N LYS A 239 -15.46 16.61 -2.66
CA LYS A 239 -14.12 16.58 -2.07
C LYS A 239 -13.56 15.17 -2.15
N ARG A 240 -12.33 15.02 -2.67
CA ARG A 240 -11.61 13.76 -2.61
C ARG A 240 -11.24 13.42 -1.18
N VAL A 241 -11.38 12.14 -0.83
CA VAL A 241 -10.88 11.61 0.43
C VAL A 241 -9.44 11.17 0.20
N MET A 242 -8.51 12.04 0.60
CA MET A 242 -7.07 11.78 0.59
C MET A 242 -6.48 12.26 1.90
N VAL A 243 -5.95 11.33 2.68
CA VAL A 243 -5.29 11.64 3.95
C VAL A 243 -3.84 12.00 3.66
N THR A 244 -3.58 13.30 3.55
CA THR A 244 -2.21 13.79 3.37
C THR A 244 -1.45 13.84 4.68
N PRO A 245 -0.11 13.77 4.66
CA PRO A 245 0.72 14.01 5.83
C PRO A 245 0.45 15.38 6.45
N GLY A 246 0.56 15.51 7.78
CA GLY A 246 0.46 16.78 8.50
C GLY A 246 -0.45 16.72 9.73
N VAL A 247 -0.63 17.86 10.41
CA VAL A 247 -1.42 18.00 11.65
C VAL A 247 -2.88 17.63 11.44
N SER A 248 -3.43 17.98 10.28
CA SER A 248 -4.80 17.60 9.88
C SER A 248 -4.98 16.11 9.67
N LYS A 249 -3.89 15.33 9.55
CA LYS A 249 -3.95 13.87 9.43
C LYS A 249 -4.72 13.27 10.61
N HIS A 250 -4.54 13.78 11.82
CA HIS A 250 -5.30 13.34 13.00
C HIS A 250 -6.79 13.61 12.89
N GLN A 251 -7.20 14.78 12.38
CA GLN A 251 -8.61 15.11 12.20
C GLN A 251 -9.22 14.31 11.05
N SER A 252 -8.57 14.28 9.90
CA SER A 252 -9.03 13.51 8.74
C SER A 252 -9.03 12.00 8.99
N LEU A 253 -8.06 11.49 9.76
CA LEU A 253 -8.04 10.08 10.18
C LEU A 253 -9.18 9.78 11.15
N ASN A 254 -9.50 10.67 12.09
CA ASN A 254 -10.60 10.43 13.02
C ASN A 254 -11.96 10.49 12.32
N GLU A 255 -12.18 11.40 11.39
CA GLU A 255 -13.43 11.51 10.63
C GLU A 255 -13.65 10.39 9.61
N ASN A 256 -12.59 9.91 8.98
CA ASN A 256 -12.64 8.88 7.93
C ASN A 256 -12.24 7.49 8.44
N ARG A 257 -11.55 7.42 9.58
CA ARG A 257 -10.97 6.19 10.13
C ARG A 257 -12.00 5.12 10.40
N ASP A 258 -13.14 5.50 10.98
CA ASP A 258 -14.18 4.54 11.33
C ASP A 258 -14.79 3.86 10.11
N ALA A 259 -14.90 4.56 9.00
CA ALA A 259 -15.47 4.01 7.78
C ALA A 259 -14.49 3.12 7.00
N LEU A 260 -13.25 3.61 6.77
CA LEU A 260 -12.27 2.96 5.90
C LEU A 260 -11.35 1.97 6.65
N LEU A 261 -10.98 2.26 7.90
CA LEU A 261 -9.95 1.54 8.64
C LEU A 261 -10.47 0.43 9.56
N VAL A 262 -11.72 0.50 10.04
CA VAL A 262 -12.25 -0.51 11.00
C VAL A 262 -12.11 -1.95 10.49
N GLU A 263 -12.45 -2.19 9.22
CA GLU A 263 -12.34 -3.54 8.65
C GLU A 263 -10.88 -3.94 8.39
N CYS A 264 -10.02 -2.99 8.05
CA CYS A 264 -8.57 -3.20 7.94
C CYS A 264 -7.98 -3.59 9.29
N ASP A 265 -8.28 -2.85 10.37
CA ASP A 265 -7.81 -3.13 11.73
C ASP A 265 -8.29 -4.51 12.22
N LYS A 266 -9.53 -4.90 11.90
CA LYS A 266 -10.05 -6.24 12.20
C LYS A 266 -9.26 -7.33 11.46
N ALA A 267 -8.91 -7.08 10.19
CA ALA A 267 -8.10 -8.01 9.41
C ALA A 267 -6.68 -8.14 9.98
N ILE A 268 -6.01 -7.02 10.27
CA ILE A 268 -4.66 -7.00 10.86
C ILE A 268 -4.62 -7.79 12.16
N LYS A 269 -5.59 -7.61 13.06
CA LYS A 269 -5.67 -8.33 14.35
C LYS A 269 -5.74 -9.85 14.19
N LYS A 270 -6.37 -10.35 13.11
CA LYS A 270 -6.53 -11.78 12.83
C LYS A 270 -5.29 -12.43 12.21
N HIS A 271 -4.43 -11.64 11.55
CA HIS A 271 -3.26 -12.17 10.88
C HIS A 271 -2.07 -12.33 11.83
N HIS A 272 -1.22 -13.31 11.51
CA HIS A 272 -0.03 -13.63 12.29
C HIS A 272 1.26 -13.31 11.56
N SER A 273 1.24 -13.17 10.23
CA SER A 273 2.38 -12.83 9.39
C SER A 273 2.10 -11.63 8.50
N PHE A 274 3.14 -10.86 8.14
CA PHE A 274 3.01 -9.59 7.42
C PHE A 274 4.02 -9.51 6.28
N LEU A 275 3.52 -9.21 5.07
CA LEU A 275 4.33 -8.96 3.87
C LEU A 275 4.27 -7.46 3.53
N PHE A 276 5.44 -6.82 3.47
CA PHE A 276 5.56 -5.41 3.11
C PHE A 276 6.26 -5.28 1.75
N LEU A 277 5.59 -4.61 0.79
CA LEU A 277 6.09 -4.41 -0.56
C LEU A 277 6.30 -2.91 -0.84
N GLY A 278 7.54 -2.50 -1.04
CA GLY A 278 7.88 -1.10 -1.34
C GLY A 278 7.41 -0.12 -0.27
N PHE A 279 7.43 -0.51 1.00
CA PHE A 279 6.99 0.30 2.14
C PHE A 279 8.19 0.79 2.95
N GLY A 280 8.34 2.11 3.06
CA GLY A 280 9.46 2.75 3.76
C GLY A 280 9.27 2.95 5.27
N PHE A 281 8.14 2.52 5.85
CA PHE A 281 7.79 2.68 7.27
C PHE A 281 7.77 4.14 7.76
N ASN A 282 7.63 5.10 6.84
CA ASN A 282 7.54 6.53 7.18
C ASN A 282 6.18 6.88 7.79
N ASP A 283 5.13 6.14 7.49
CA ASP A 283 3.80 6.36 8.05
C ASP A 283 3.68 5.77 9.46
N SER A 284 3.95 6.62 10.46
CA SER A 284 3.86 6.25 11.88
C SER A 284 2.45 5.84 12.30
N HIS A 285 1.39 6.36 11.65
CA HIS A 285 0.00 6.04 12.00
C HIS A 285 -0.41 4.65 11.58
N LEU A 286 0.09 4.16 10.45
CA LEU A 286 -0.11 2.78 10.03
C LEU A 286 0.67 1.79 10.89
N ILE A 287 1.88 2.17 11.31
CA ILE A 287 2.79 1.29 12.04
C ILE A 287 2.53 1.29 13.54
N ASN A 288 2.22 2.43 14.16
CA ASN A 288 2.04 2.51 15.63
C ASN A 288 0.73 1.88 16.14
N ASN A 289 -0.14 1.44 15.26
CA ASN A 289 -1.39 0.75 15.58
C ASN A 289 -1.18 -0.79 15.70
N ALA A 290 -2.15 -1.55 15.22
CA ALA A 290 -2.19 -3.01 15.34
C ALA A 290 -0.98 -3.72 14.68
N ILE A 291 -0.43 -3.19 13.58
CA ILE A 291 0.76 -3.76 12.90
C ILE A 291 1.99 -3.67 13.81
N GLY A 292 2.28 -2.48 14.36
CA GLY A 292 3.46 -2.29 15.22
C GLY A 292 3.40 -3.13 16.49
N GLU A 293 2.21 -3.35 17.07
CA GLU A 293 2.05 -4.27 18.19
C GLU A 293 2.41 -5.71 17.80
N LYS A 294 1.93 -6.19 16.65
CA LYS A 294 2.24 -7.52 16.12
C LYS A 294 3.74 -7.69 15.85
N LEU A 295 4.40 -6.70 15.25
CA LEU A 295 5.83 -6.75 15.00
C LEU A 295 6.64 -6.75 16.30
N ARG A 296 6.25 -5.98 17.32
CA ARG A 296 6.87 -6.03 18.66
C ARG A 296 6.68 -7.38 19.35
N GLN A 297 5.58 -8.08 19.07
CA GLN A 297 5.30 -9.44 19.53
C GLN A 297 6.02 -10.52 18.68
N ALA A 298 6.96 -10.12 17.82
CA ALA A 298 7.74 -10.97 16.94
C ALA A 298 6.90 -11.78 15.94
N SER A 299 5.78 -11.24 15.47
CA SER A 299 5.07 -11.82 14.32
C SER A 299 5.99 -11.87 13.11
N PRO A 300 5.99 -12.99 12.33
CA PRO A 300 6.80 -13.09 11.12
C PRO A 300 6.53 -11.94 10.16
N ALA A 301 7.59 -11.31 9.68
CA ALA A 301 7.50 -10.23 8.72
C ALA A 301 8.55 -10.36 7.61
N LEU A 302 8.14 -10.10 6.37
CA LEU A 302 9.01 -10.06 5.21
C LEU A 302 8.86 -8.70 4.53
N ILE A 303 9.97 -7.97 4.41
CA ILE A 303 10.03 -6.65 3.78
C ILE A 303 10.80 -6.79 2.47
N ILE A 304 10.16 -6.41 1.37
CA ILE A 304 10.78 -6.37 0.04
C ILE A 304 10.72 -4.92 -0.45
N THR A 305 11.88 -4.30 -0.61
CA THR A 305 11.97 -2.90 -1.03
C THR A 305 13.25 -2.67 -1.84
N ARG A 306 13.27 -1.59 -2.64
CA ARG A 306 14.50 -1.21 -3.33
C ARG A 306 15.55 -0.70 -2.35
N ASP A 307 15.20 0.26 -1.53
CA ASP A 307 16.12 0.93 -0.63
C ASP A 307 15.75 0.64 0.84
N SER A 308 16.78 0.49 1.71
CA SER A 308 16.62 0.49 3.16
C SER A 308 16.71 1.92 3.69
N ASN A 309 16.16 2.16 4.88
CA ASN A 309 16.28 3.41 5.61
C ASN A 309 16.37 3.15 7.12
N GLU A 310 16.67 4.20 7.90
CA GLU A 310 16.86 4.10 9.35
C GLU A 310 15.65 3.52 10.09
N ARG A 311 14.43 3.77 9.62
CA ARG A 311 13.19 3.24 10.25
C ARG A 311 13.06 1.74 10.04
N ILE A 312 13.35 1.25 8.83
CA ILE A 312 13.41 -0.19 8.52
C ILE A 312 14.50 -0.84 9.37
N GLU A 313 15.68 -0.25 9.44
CA GLU A 313 16.81 -0.78 10.23
C GLU A 313 16.51 -0.77 11.73
N GLY A 314 15.85 0.26 12.24
CA GLY A 314 15.35 0.31 13.60
C GLY A 314 14.36 -0.83 13.91
N LEU A 315 13.44 -1.11 13.01
CA LEU A 315 12.49 -2.23 13.13
C LEU A 315 13.20 -3.57 13.13
N LEU A 316 14.15 -3.79 12.22
CA LEU A 316 14.94 -5.02 12.14
C LEU A 316 15.74 -5.27 13.41
N ASN A 317 16.29 -4.22 14.02
CA ASN A 317 17.01 -4.31 15.28
C ASN A 317 16.10 -4.61 16.48
N ALA A 318 14.81 -4.27 16.38
CA ALA A 318 13.83 -4.51 17.44
C ALA A 318 13.18 -5.91 17.36
N SER A 319 13.07 -6.53 16.16
CA SER A 319 12.37 -7.81 15.93
C SER A 319 13.27 -8.85 15.30
N GLY A 320 13.41 -10.02 15.96
CA GLY A 320 14.19 -11.16 15.43
C GLY A 320 13.48 -11.93 14.31
N ASN A 321 12.18 -11.77 14.16
CA ASN A 321 11.39 -12.53 13.17
C ASN A 321 11.04 -11.68 11.92
N THR A 322 11.87 -10.66 11.64
CA THR A 322 11.69 -9.78 10.49
C THR A 322 12.84 -9.96 9.51
N TRP A 323 12.49 -10.23 8.26
CA TRP A 323 13.42 -10.34 7.14
C TRP A 323 13.34 -9.11 6.25
N LEU A 324 14.48 -8.60 5.82
CA LEU A 324 14.59 -7.55 4.80
C LEU A 324 15.30 -8.09 3.57
N ILE A 325 14.70 -7.82 2.42
CA ILE A 325 15.28 -8.00 1.09
C ILE A 325 15.33 -6.63 0.44
N CYS A 326 16.53 -6.14 0.13
CA CYS A 326 16.69 -4.87 -0.55
C CYS A 326 17.84 -4.89 -1.55
N LYS A 327 17.89 -3.87 -2.40
CA LYS A 327 18.97 -3.65 -3.36
C LYS A 327 20.28 -3.36 -2.64
N HIS A 328 21.39 -3.86 -3.16
CA HIS A 328 22.72 -3.43 -2.75
C HIS A 328 22.99 -1.98 -3.19
N GLN A 329 23.79 -1.23 -2.44
CA GLN A 329 23.99 0.21 -2.69
C GLN A 329 24.77 0.47 -3.98
N ASP A 330 25.76 -0.36 -4.27
CA ASP A 330 26.73 -0.12 -5.35
C ASP A 330 26.36 -0.79 -6.68
N ASP A 331 25.44 -1.75 -6.66
CA ASP A 331 25.03 -2.50 -7.84
C ASP A 331 23.54 -2.94 -7.78
N ASN A 332 23.07 -3.71 -8.76
CA ASN A 332 21.72 -4.24 -8.79
C ASN A 332 21.54 -5.54 -8.00
N SER A 333 22.57 -6.03 -7.34
CA SER A 333 22.51 -7.24 -6.53
C SER A 333 21.58 -7.07 -5.33
N THR A 334 21.27 -8.17 -4.67
CA THR A 334 20.43 -8.18 -3.46
C THR A 334 21.28 -8.28 -2.21
N ARG A 335 20.87 -7.58 -1.18
CA ARG A 335 21.29 -7.86 0.20
C ARG A 335 20.10 -8.26 1.04
N VAL A 336 20.35 -9.21 1.94
CA VAL A 336 19.35 -9.78 2.85
C VAL A 336 19.82 -9.59 4.29
N PHE A 337 18.89 -9.23 5.16
CA PHE A 337 19.17 -9.10 6.59
C PHE A 337 18.08 -9.76 7.43
N ASN A 338 18.54 -10.41 8.50
CA ASN A 338 17.72 -10.81 9.64
C ASN A 338 18.58 -10.73 10.90
N ARG A 339 18.05 -10.15 11.96
CA ARG A 339 18.75 -9.88 13.24
C ARG A 339 19.36 -11.12 13.92
N GLU A 340 18.79 -12.30 13.69
CA GLU A 340 19.27 -13.54 14.33
C GLU A 340 20.62 -14.01 13.78
N TYR A 341 21.05 -13.45 12.64
CA TYR A 341 22.30 -13.76 11.98
C TYR A 341 23.35 -12.66 12.20
N LYS A 342 24.64 -13.00 11.97
CA LYS A 342 25.76 -12.14 12.29
C LYS A 342 25.83 -10.90 11.40
N ASP A 343 25.73 -11.11 10.08
CA ASP A 343 26.00 -10.09 9.06
C ASP A 343 24.92 -10.10 7.97
N TRP A 344 24.93 -9.08 7.12
CA TRP A 344 24.15 -9.06 5.89
C TRP A 344 24.60 -10.19 4.94
N LEU A 345 23.64 -10.85 4.30
CA LEU A 345 23.91 -11.73 3.17
C LEU A 345 23.91 -10.90 1.89
N TYR A 346 24.98 -10.98 1.10
CA TYR A 346 25.09 -10.40 -0.23
C TYR A 346 24.88 -11.51 -1.26
N LEU A 347 23.96 -11.26 -2.22
CA LEU A 347 23.63 -12.16 -3.31
C LEU A 347 23.97 -11.49 -4.65
N PRO A 348 25.20 -11.72 -5.17
CA PRO A 348 25.66 -11.09 -6.39
C PRO A 348 24.86 -11.53 -7.61
N ASN A 349 24.57 -10.57 -8.50
CA ASN A 349 23.81 -10.81 -9.74
C ASN A 349 22.38 -11.34 -9.55
N GLU A 350 21.83 -11.26 -8.34
CA GLU A 350 20.43 -11.62 -8.04
C GLU A 350 19.66 -10.36 -7.68
N GLU A 351 18.51 -10.13 -8.32
CA GLU A 351 17.67 -8.96 -8.11
C GLU A 351 16.39 -9.30 -7.33
N LEU A 352 16.49 -10.06 -6.22
CA LEU A 352 15.33 -10.48 -5.41
C LEU A 352 14.56 -9.31 -4.78
N TRP A 353 15.14 -8.11 -4.73
CA TRP A 353 14.44 -6.91 -4.32
C TRP A 353 13.37 -6.45 -5.32
N ARG A 354 13.40 -6.98 -6.55
CA ARG A 354 12.35 -6.79 -7.56
C ARG A 354 11.23 -7.79 -7.34
N PHE A 355 10.01 -7.30 -7.35
CA PHE A 355 8.83 -8.11 -7.02
C PHE A 355 8.61 -9.27 -7.99
N ASP A 356 8.84 -9.05 -9.29
CA ASP A 356 8.73 -10.08 -10.33
C ASP A 356 9.79 -11.16 -10.20
N THR A 357 11.04 -10.78 -9.95
CA THR A 357 12.14 -11.72 -9.72
C THR A 357 11.90 -12.53 -8.43
N PHE A 358 11.51 -11.86 -7.35
CA PHE A 358 11.18 -12.53 -6.09
C PHE A 358 10.07 -13.58 -6.28
N ALA A 359 8.98 -13.22 -6.97
CA ALA A 359 7.88 -14.13 -7.22
C ALA A 359 8.34 -15.37 -8.00
N THR A 360 9.21 -15.19 -9.00
CA THR A 360 9.70 -16.29 -9.83
C THR A 360 10.66 -17.21 -9.07
N GLU A 361 11.63 -16.62 -8.37
CA GLU A 361 12.73 -17.38 -7.74
C GLU A 361 12.33 -18.03 -6.41
N ILE A 362 11.43 -17.40 -5.65
CA ILE A 362 11.07 -17.85 -4.30
C ILE A 362 9.73 -18.56 -4.26
N MET A 363 8.70 -18.00 -4.93
CA MET A 363 7.33 -18.54 -4.85
C MET A 363 7.05 -19.58 -5.96
N GLY A 364 7.99 -19.80 -6.86
CA GLY A 364 7.89 -20.79 -7.94
C GLY A 364 7.08 -20.30 -9.13
N ASN A 365 7.04 -21.11 -10.18
CA ASN A 365 6.28 -20.83 -11.42
C ASN A 365 4.83 -21.26 -11.30
#